data_0a7c8446fa875d77a660e889eaea9b75
#
_entry.id   0a7c8446fa875d77a660e889eaea9b75
#
_cell.length_a   1.000
_cell.length_b   1.000
_cell.length_c   1.000
_cell.angle_alpha   90.00
_cell.angle_beta   90.00
_cell.angle_gamma   90.00
#
_symmetry.space_group_name_H-M   'P 1'
#
loop_
_entity.id
_entity.type
_entity.pdbx_description
1 polymer ?
#
loop_
_entity_poly.entity_id
_entity_poly.type
_entity_poly.pdbx_seq_one_letter_code
_entity_poly.pdbx_strand_id
1 'polypeptide(L)'
;HINDKNLQALATVDLERLQFVNQHATFDNKKQLFLKTLKSSKETYKNNEVSGLYAYEIAQIFHQQANSYASNKNEENRFKNKEAIAICNAIIKQFPKSLGAKKCKQLKTQIEQESLSITSEKFVPTNTNSRLLINYKNIDKLYFTAYKINQKQLRSFYRIYKDDAKVKFIKKLEKATSWDAKLRNEHDYLQHTTEVIVPKLNGGSYLIVATKNQELNSKELFGTSTIQSTDLALVENTFDGKYTYQVVDRNTGKPIKNAKINIKNYRVNRYNKSINRNLTTDKNGFASFKSYHSYNSVVATITYKKEQAFFGDYYLYKDYSRIEEIDESLKSFVFTDRSIYRPGQTTYFKTIVIKKQGDKSSIFKNEYVEVTLNDVNNQEVKKLELKLNEFGSASGEFIIPNNGLSGQFSIKVSQSSKNKSDYYLNDSYNYISVEEYKRPKFETQFKPITK
;
A
#
# COMPACT_ATOMS: atom_id res chain seq x y z
N HIS A 1 -13.81 -51.10 3.49
CA HIS A 1 -14.82 -50.02 3.35
C HIS A 1 -15.80 -50.25 2.18
N ILE A 2 -15.41 -50.99 1.11
CA ILE A 2 -16.29 -51.24 -0.05
C ILE A 2 -17.57 -52.03 0.34
N ASN A 3 -17.50 -52.79 1.41
CA ASN A 3 -18.62 -53.60 1.94
C ASN A 3 -19.32 -52.93 3.14
N ASP A 4 -19.03 -51.68 3.44
CA ASP A 4 -19.68 -50.96 4.53
C ASP A 4 -21.14 -50.64 4.19
N LYS A 5 -22.06 -51.10 5.01
CA LYS A 5 -23.49 -50.81 4.82
C LYS A 5 -23.89 -49.38 5.19
N ASN A 6 -22.97 -48.63 5.82
CA ASN A 6 -23.21 -47.24 6.17
C ASN A 6 -22.84 -46.33 4.99
N LEU A 7 -23.84 -45.92 4.21
CA LEU A 7 -23.65 -45.04 3.04
C LEU A 7 -23.00 -43.70 3.37
N GLN A 8 -23.20 -43.15 4.58
CA GLN A 8 -22.58 -41.90 4.97
C GLN A 8 -21.07 -42.06 5.20
N ALA A 9 -20.65 -43.16 5.84
CA ALA A 9 -19.24 -43.49 6.00
C ALA A 9 -18.57 -43.73 4.64
N LEU A 10 -19.22 -44.50 3.76
CA LEU A 10 -18.75 -44.74 2.40
C LEU A 10 -18.56 -43.45 1.60
N ALA A 11 -19.56 -42.55 1.59
CA ALA A 11 -19.50 -41.29 0.89
C ALA A 11 -18.40 -40.36 1.45
N THR A 12 -18.17 -40.38 2.77
CA THR A 12 -17.09 -39.57 3.39
C THR A 12 -15.72 -40.06 2.94
N VAL A 13 -15.45 -41.35 2.97
CA VAL A 13 -14.18 -41.93 2.51
C VAL A 13 -13.98 -41.74 1.00
N ASP A 14 -15.04 -41.85 0.20
CA ASP A 14 -14.97 -41.59 -1.24
C ASP A 14 -14.60 -40.13 -1.53
N LEU A 15 -15.20 -39.18 -0.81
CA LEU A 15 -14.84 -37.76 -0.94
C LEU A 15 -13.39 -37.47 -0.54
N GLU A 16 -12.92 -38.06 0.56
CA GLU A 16 -11.51 -37.92 0.96
C GLU A 16 -10.55 -38.46 -0.12
N ARG A 17 -10.88 -39.65 -0.68
CA ARG A 17 -10.15 -40.24 -1.81
C ARG A 17 -10.14 -39.31 -3.03
N LEU A 18 -11.30 -38.76 -3.42
CA LEU A 18 -11.44 -37.88 -4.56
C LEU A 18 -10.67 -36.57 -4.35
N GLN A 19 -10.72 -35.98 -3.15
CA GLN A 19 -9.97 -34.78 -2.77
C GLN A 19 -8.47 -35.04 -2.81
N PHE A 20 -8.01 -36.19 -2.26
CA PHE A 20 -6.60 -36.57 -2.32
C PHE A 20 -6.09 -36.68 -3.76
N VAL A 21 -6.86 -37.39 -4.62
CA VAL A 21 -6.50 -37.50 -6.06
C VAL A 21 -6.47 -36.12 -6.73
N ASN A 22 -7.47 -35.30 -6.52
CA ASN A 22 -7.49 -33.94 -7.08
C ASN A 22 -6.30 -33.09 -6.62
N GLN A 23 -5.84 -33.27 -5.37
CA GLN A 23 -4.69 -32.53 -4.84
C GLN A 23 -3.36 -33.02 -5.44
N HIS A 24 -3.15 -34.35 -5.50
CA HIS A 24 -1.85 -34.95 -5.77
C HIS A 24 -1.64 -35.43 -7.20
N ALA A 25 -2.71 -35.62 -8.00
CA ALA A 25 -2.58 -36.04 -9.38
C ALA A 25 -1.84 -35.01 -10.24
N THR A 26 -1.11 -35.48 -11.24
CA THR A 26 -0.25 -34.65 -12.11
C THR A 26 -0.82 -34.34 -13.49
N PHE A 27 -1.98 -34.93 -13.86
CA PHE A 27 -2.60 -34.69 -15.15
C PHE A 27 -3.38 -33.37 -15.21
N ASP A 28 -3.39 -32.71 -16.35
CA ASP A 28 -3.86 -31.31 -16.54
C ASP A 28 -5.36 -31.12 -16.30
N ASN A 29 -6.20 -32.08 -16.66
CA ASN A 29 -7.66 -31.98 -16.56
C ASN A 29 -8.24 -32.47 -15.22
N LYS A 30 -7.41 -32.66 -14.19
CA LYS A 30 -7.83 -33.23 -12.89
C LYS A 30 -9.00 -32.49 -12.25
N LYS A 31 -9.02 -31.15 -12.30
CA LYS A 31 -10.12 -30.34 -11.74
C LYS A 31 -11.46 -30.59 -12.45
N GLN A 32 -11.44 -30.76 -13.78
CA GLN A 32 -12.64 -31.05 -14.56
C GLN A 32 -13.16 -32.46 -14.27
N LEU A 33 -12.25 -33.44 -14.19
CA LEU A 33 -12.59 -34.83 -13.84
C LEU A 33 -13.13 -34.92 -12.41
N PHE A 34 -12.53 -34.22 -11.47
CA PHE A 34 -13.01 -34.14 -10.09
C PHE A 34 -14.46 -33.64 -10.02
N LEU A 35 -14.75 -32.49 -10.66
CA LEU A 35 -16.09 -31.92 -10.71
C LEU A 35 -17.09 -32.87 -11.42
N LYS A 36 -16.68 -33.52 -12.53
CA LYS A 36 -17.51 -34.51 -13.25
C LYS A 36 -17.84 -35.68 -12.36
N THR A 37 -16.86 -36.23 -11.65
CA THR A 37 -17.07 -37.38 -10.71
C THR A 37 -18.02 -36.98 -9.57
N LEU A 38 -17.82 -35.81 -8.94
CA LEU A 38 -18.74 -35.33 -7.91
C LEU A 38 -20.17 -35.19 -8.41
N LYS A 39 -20.39 -34.69 -9.62
CA LYS A 39 -21.71 -34.58 -10.24
C LYS A 39 -22.33 -35.96 -10.50
N SER A 40 -21.54 -36.92 -10.97
CA SER A 40 -22.00 -38.29 -11.19
C SER A 40 -22.39 -38.96 -9.87
N SER A 41 -21.55 -38.87 -8.82
CA SER A 41 -21.85 -39.45 -7.50
C SER A 41 -23.09 -38.80 -6.88
N LYS A 42 -23.23 -37.46 -6.98
CA LYS A 42 -24.45 -36.76 -6.54
C LYS A 42 -25.71 -37.30 -7.22
N GLU A 43 -25.67 -37.55 -8.54
CA GLU A 43 -26.83 -38.10 -9.28
C GLU A 43 -27.11 -39.55 -8.90
N THR A 44 -26.07 -40.39 -8.75
CA THR A 44 -26.20 -41.78 -8.31
C THR A 44 -26.95 -41.89 -6.96
N TYR A 45 -26.66 -40.98 -6.03
CA TYR A 45 -27.26 -40.95 -4.71
C TYR A 45 -28.38 -39.93 -4.55
N LYS A 46 -29.03 -39.44 -5.64
CA LYS A 46 -29.98 -38.31 -5.60
C LYS A 46 -31.15 -38.50 -4.64
N ASN A 47 -31.58 -39.71 -4.43
CA ASN A 47 -32.69 -40.05 -3.52
C ASN A 47 -32.22 -40.34 -2.09
N ASN A 48 -30.93 -40.22 -1.81
CA ASN A 48 -30.33 -40.47 -0.50
C ASN A 48 -29.68 -39.21 0.04
N GLU A 49 -29.74 -38.98 1.35
CA GLU A 49 -29.19 -37.80 1.99
C GLU A 49 -27.67 -37.62 1.81
N VAL A 50 -26.92 -38.69 1.50
CA VAL A 50 -25.47 -38.63 1.22
C VAL A 50 -25.15 -37.83 -0.06
N SER A 51 -26.10 -37.67 -0.98
CA SER A 51 -25.97 -36.82 -2.16
C SER A 51 -25.67 -35.38 -1.77
N GLY A 52 -26.11 -34.96 -0.58
CA GLY A 52 -25.82 -33.62 -0.02
C GLY A 52 -24.35 -33.38 0.30
N LEU A 53 -23.57 -34.42 0.58
CA LEU A 53 -22.12 -34.28 0.78
C LEU A 53 -21.40 -33.93 -0.54
N TYR A 54 -21.72 -34.64 -1.62
CA TYR A 54 -21.19 -34.37 -2.96
C TYR A 54 -21.66 -32.99 -3.47
N ALA A 55 -22.93 -32.64 -3.24
CA ALA A 55 -23.48 -31.33 -3.61
C ALA A 55 -22.75 -30.20 -2.89
N TYR A 56 -22.42 -30.34 -1.63
CA TYR A 56 -21.63 -29.36 -0.88
C TYR A 56 -20.23 -29.18 -1.50
N GLU A 57 -19.53 -30.25 -1.87
CA GLU A 57 -18.22 -30.14 -2.52
C GLU A 57 -18.32 -29.42 -3.89
N ILE A 58 -19.38 -29.70 -4.68
CA ILE A 58 -19.62 -28.97 -5.93
C ILE A 58 -19.85 -27.48 -5.65
N ALA A 59 -20.66 -27.14 -4.63
CA ALA A 59 -20.92 -25.75 -4.25
C ALA A 59 -19.66 -25.03 -3.75
N GLN A 60 -18.77 -25.74 -3.04
CA GLN A 60 -17.47 -25.23 -2.62
C GLN A 60 -16.56 -24.91 -3.83
N ILE A 61 -16.52 -25.78 -4.82
CA ILE A 61 -15.77 -25.53 -6.07
C ILE A 61 -16.29 -24.27 -6.76
N PHE A 62 -17.62 -24.10 -6.85
CA PHE A 62 -18.22 -22.92 -7.47
C PHE A 62 -17.94 -21.64 -6.67
N HIS A 63 -17.96 -21.71 -5.35
CA HIS A 63 -17.55 -20.61 -4.48
C HIS A 63 -16.07 -20.22 -4.69
N GLN A 64 -15.18 -21.20 -4.81
CA GLN A 64 -13.77 -20.94 -5.11
C GLN A 64 -13.58 -20.35 -6.51
N GLN A 65 -14.33 -20.81 -7.51
CA GLN A 65 -14.33 -20.21 -8.84
C GLN A 65 -14.81 -18.76 -8.80
N ALA A 66 -15.91 -18.46 -8.09
CA ALA A 66 -16.39 -17.09 -7.92
C ALA A 66 -15.30 -16.17 -7.31
N ASN A 67 -14.56 -16.64 -6.31
CA ASN A 67 -13.47 -15.87 -5.71
C ASN A 67 -12.27 -15.65 -6.65
N SER A 68 -12.17 -16.42 -7.75
CA SER A 68 -11.14 -16.22 -8.78
C SER A 68 -11.57 -15.27 -9.89
N TYR A 69 -12.80 -14.74 -9.84
CA TYR A 69 -13.26 -13.75 -10.80
C TYR A 69 -12.40 -12.49 -10.79
N ALA A 70 -12.07 -12.03 -11.97
CA ALA A 70 -11.48 -10.71 -12.20
C ALA A 70 -12.08 -10.14 -13.47
N SER A 71 -12.37 -8.85 -13.51
CA SER A 71 -12.87 -8.15 -14.69
C SER A 71 -11.88 -8.31 -15.84
N ASN A 72 -12.40 -8.62 -17.03
CA ASN A 72 -11.65 -8.94 -18.25
C ASN A 72 -10.82 -10.25 -18.19
N LYS A 73 -11.07 -11.08 -17.17
CA LYS A 73 -10.36 -12.33 -16.95
C LYS A 73 -11.27 -13.28 -16.17
N ASN A 74 -11.57 -14.46 -16.64
CA ASN A 74 -12.47 -15.43 -15.97
C ASN A 74 -13.90 -14.89 -15.73
N GLU A 75 -14.47 -14.17 -16.69
CA GLU A 75 -15.79 -13.54 -16.52
C GLU A 75 -16.92 -14.56 -16.29
N GLU A 76 -16.76 -15.79 -16.77
CA GLU A 76 -17.67 -16.90 -16.53
C GLU A 76 -17.83 -17.26 -15.06
N ASN A 77 -16.86 -16.87 -14.24
CA ASN A 77 -16.86 -17.17 -12.80
C ASN A 77 -17.68 -16.17 -11.96
N ARG A 78 -18.08 -15.05 -12.54
CA ARG A 78 -18.75 -13.95 -11.81
C ARG A 78 -19.96 -14.41 -10.99
N PHE A 79 -20.80 -15.23 -11.57
CA PHE A 79 -22.04 -15.65 -10.95
C PHE A 79 -22.01 -17.06 -10.31
N LYS A 80 -20.84 -17.66 -10.17
CA LYS A 80 -20.68 -19.01 -9.59
C LYS A 80 -21.18 -19.09 -8.14
N ASN A 81 -21.18 -18.00 -7.38
CA ASN A 81 -21.81 -17.97 -6.06
C ASN A 81 -23.33 -18.17 -6.13
N LYS A 82 -24.02 -17.66 -7.16
CA LYS A 82 -25.46 -17.95 -7.35
C LYS A 82 -25.73 -19.44 -7.58
N GLU A 83 -24.89 -20.07 -8.42
CA GLU A 83 -24.96 -21.51 -8.66
C GLU A 83 -24.69 -22.31 -7.37
N ALA A 84 -23.67 -21.92 -6.59
CA ALA A 84 -23.38 -22.55 -5.30
C ALA A 84 -24.56 -22.47 -4.31
N ILE A 85 -25.18 -21.28 -4.20
CA ILE A 85 -26.37 -21.05 -3.37
C ILE A 85 -27.56 -21.90 -3.85
N ALA A 86 -27.78 -21.98 -5.17
CA ALA A 86 -28.87 -22.80 -5.73
C ALA A 86 -28.71 -24.28 -5.38
N ILE A 87 -27.50 -24.82 -5.51
CA ILE A 87 -27.18 -26.19 -5.12
C ILE A 87 -27.42 -26.39 -3.62
N CYS A 88 -26.94 -25.47 -2.78
CA CYS A 88 -27.15 -25.55 -1.34
C CYS A 88 -28.63 -25.51 -0.97
N ASN A 89 -29.42 -24.62 -1.58
CA ASN A 89 -30.85 -24.52 -1.31
C ASN A 89 -31.61 -25.79 -1.68
N ALA A 90 -31.26 -26.46 -2.79
CA ALA A 90 -31.87 -27.71 -3.21
C ALA A 90 -31.66 -28.79 -2.15
N ILE A 91 -30.43 -28.94 -1.63
CA ILE A 91 -30.12 -29.95 -0.60
C ILE A 91 -30.76 -29.62 0.75
N ILE A 92 -30.77 -28.35 1.14
CA ILE A 92 -31.40 -27.92 2.39
C ILE A 92 -32.92 -28.20 2.35
N LYS A 93 -33.55 -28.03 1.17
CA LYS A 93 -34.97 -28.34 0.98
C LYS A 93 -35.25 -29.84 0.99
N GLN A 94 -34.42 -30.61 0.27
CA GLN A 94 -34.66 -32.05 0.07
C GLN A 94 -34.31 -32.87 1.32
N PHE A 95 -33.21 -32.57 2.00
CA PHE A 95 -32.69 -33.35 3.15
C PHE A 95 -32.31 -32.43 4.34
N PRO A 96 -33.27 -31.71 4.94
CA PRO A 96 -33.00 -30.59 5.87
C PRO A 96 -32.22 -30.96 7.13
N LYS A 97 -32.22 -32.22 7.54
CA LYS A 97 -31.52 -32.72 8.74
C LYS A 97 -30.17 -33.37 8.43
N SER A 98 -29.83 -33.59 7.17
CA SER A 98 -28.63 -34.29 6.74
C SER A 98 -27.35 -33.46 7.05
N LEU A 99 -26.20 -34.15 7.14
CA LEU A 99 -24.89 -33.51 7.28
C LEU A 99 -24.56 -32.60 6.09
N GLY A 100 -24.94 -33.05 4.87
CA GLY A 100 -24.82 -32.23 3.66
C GLY A 100 -25.59 -30.93 3.74
N ALA A 101 -26.82 -30.94 4.21
CA ALA A 101 -27.62 -29.72 4.41
C ALA A 101 -27.02 -28.79 5.46
N LYS A 102 -26.46 -29.33 6.55
CA LYS A 102 -25.75 -28.54 7.57
C LYS A 102 -24.55 -27.82 6.99
N LYS A 103 -23.72 -28.51 6.22
CA LYS A 103 -22.56 -27.92 5.52
C LYS A 103 -23.00 -26.86 4.48
N CYS A 104 -24.06 -27.17 3.70
CA CYS A 104 -24.64 -26.23 2.74
C CYS A 104 -25.20 -24.95 3.41
N LYS A 105 -25.83 -25.05 4.57
CA LYS A 105 -26.29 -23.90 5.36
C LYS A 105 -25.12 -23.00 5.76
N GLN A 106 -24.01 -23.58 6.22
CA GLN A 106 -22.82 -22.84 6.60
C GLN A 106 -22.19 -22.10 5.40
N LEU A 107 -22.02 -22.81 4.26
CA LEU A 107 -21.50 -22.22 3.04
C LEU A 107 -22.39 -21.08 2.52
N LYS A 108 -23.70 -21.30 2.50
CA LYS A 108 -24.68 -20.25 2.12
C LYS A 108 -24.54 -19.02 2.99
N THR A 109 -24.50 -19.19 4.33
CA THR A 109 -24.31 -18.08 5.26
C THR A 109 -23.01 -17.33 4.99
N GLN A 110 -21.90 -18.04 4.71
CA GLN A 110 -20.62 -17.42 4.35
C GLN A 110 -20.71 -16.61 3.05
N ILE A 111 -21.38 -17.14 2.02
CA ILE A 111 -21.55 -16.44 0.73
C ILE A 111 -22.44 -15.21 0.89
N GLU A 112 -23.55 -15.31 1.63
CA GLU A 112 -24.52 -14.25 1.85
C GLU A 112 -24.08 -13.23 2.90
N GLN A 113 -23.00 -13.51 3.65
CA GLN A 113 -22.50 -12.60 4.69
C GLN A 113 -22.16 -11.23 4.10
N GLU A 114 -22.71 -10.21 4.71
CA GLU A 114 -22.42 -8.81 4.39
C GLU A 114 -21.03 -8.43 4.90
N SER A 115 -20.37 -7.52 4.18
CA SER A 115 -19.13 -6.90 4.65
C SER A 115 -19.11 -5.42 4.31
N LEU A 116 -18.44 -4.63 5.15
CA LEU A 116 -18.32 -3.19 4.99
C LEU A 116 -16.99 -2.73 5.58
N SER A 117 -16.20 -2.03 4.78
CA SER A 117 -15.13 -1.18 5.29
C SER A 117 -15.13 0.15 4.55
N ILE A 118 -14.78 1.22 5.24
CA ILE A 118 -14.69 2.56 4.68
C ILE A 118 -13.30 3.13 4.94
N THR A 119 -12.75 3.78 3.92
CA THR A 119 -11.44 4.43 3.96
C THR A 119 -11.59 5.86 3.45
N SER A 120 -10.94 6.81 4.09
CA SER A 120 -10.94 8.22 3.69
C SER A 120 -9.53 8.76 3.56
N GLU A 121 -9.37 9.84 2.85
CA GLU A 121 -8.19 10.69 2.98
C GLU A 121 -8.11 11.23 4.41
N LYS A 122 -6.92 11.18 4.99
CA LYS A 122 -6.70 11.65 6.36
C LYS A 122 -6.92 13.15 6.51
N PHE A 123 -6.57 13.91 5.48
CA PHE A 123 -6.63 15.37 5.45
C PHE A 123 -7.34 15.84 4.17
N VAL A 124 -8.37 16.65 4.32
CA VAL A 124 -9.14 17.22 3.20
C VAL A 124 -9.26 18.73 3.37
N PRO A 125 -9.39 19.50 2.26
CA PRO A 125 -9.64 20.94 2.34
C PRO A 125 -10.95 21.25 3.07
N THR A 126 -11.01 22.42 3.72
CA THR A 126 -12.26 22.88 4.35
C THR A 126 -13.31 23.25 3.31
N ASN A 127 -14.58 23.07 3.66
CA ASN A 127 -15.72 23.49 2.83
C ASN A 127 -15.72 22.93 1.39
N THR A 128 -15.03 21.81 1.18
CA THR A 128 -14.92 21.13 -0.11
C THR A 128 -15.45 19.71 0.02
N ASN A 129 -16.10 19.20 -1.02
CA ASN A 129 -16.49 17.79 -1.06
C ASN A 129 -15.24 16.92 -1.11
N SER A 130 -15.27 15.82 -0.36
CA SER A 130 -14.22 14.80 -0.40
C SER A 130 -14.82 13.43 -0.74
N ARG A 131 -14.05 12.36 -0.66
CA ARG A 131 -14.51 11.02 -1.02
C ARG A 131 -14.18 10.01 0.06
N LEU A 132 -15.06 9.01 0.17
CA LEU A 132 -14.83 7.78 0.90
C LEU A 132 -14.71 6.63 -0.09
N LEU A 133 -13.70 5.82 0.05
CA LEU A 133 -13.62 4.52 -0.60
C LEU A 133 -14.40 3.51 0.23
N ILE A 134 -15.39 2.89 -0.36
CA ILE A 134 -16.27 1.91 0.27
C ILE A 134 -15.97 0.54 -0.31
N ASN A 135 -15.53 -0.40 0.52
CA ASN A 135 -15.47 -1.81 0.16
C ASN A 135 -16.66 -2.50 0.82
N TYR A 136 -17.49 -3.15 0.03
CA TYR A 136 -18.74 -3.73 0.50
C TYR A 136 -19.09 -5.02 -0.23
N LYS A 137 -19.95 -5.83 0.41
CA LYS A 137 -20.53 -7.04 -0.16
C LYS A 137 -21.96 -7.17 0.31
N ASN A 138 -22.89 -7.45 -0.63
CA ASN A 138 -24.30 -7.69 -0.38
C ASN A 138 -25.03 -6.52 0.32
N ILE A 139 -24.68 -5.28 0.02
CA ILE A 139 -25.26 -4.06 0.57
C ILE A 139 -25.75 -3.18 -0.57
N ASP A 140 -27.02 -2.71 -0.51
CA ASP A 140 -27.65 -1.89 -1.53
C ASP A 140 -27.62 -0.39 -1.22
N LYS A 141 -27.56 -0.05 0.07
CA LYS A 141 -27.61 1.33 0.54
C LYS A 141 -26.85 1.48 1.85
N LEU A 142 -26.18 2.62 1.99
CA LEU A 142 -25.55 3.03 3.25
C LEU A 142 -26.03 4.41 3.67
N TYR A 143 -26.11 4.59 4.99
CA TYR A 143 -26.33 5.85 5.67
C TYR A 143 -25.03 6.27 6.34
N PHE A 144 -24.66 7.52 6.19
CA PHE A 144 -23.45 8.07 6.73
C PHE A 144 -23.75 9.18 7.71
N THR A 145 -22.97 9.24 8.76
CA THR A 145 -23.00 10.36 9.72
C THR A 145 -21.56 10.78 10.04
N ALA A 146 -21.28 12.07 9.93
CA ALA A 146 -20.06 12.68 10.40
C ALA A 146 -20.30 13.22 11.82
N TYR A 147 -19.46 12.80 12.76
CA TYR A 147 -19.47 13.27 14.14
C TYR A 147 -18.21 14.09 14.41
N LYS A 148 -18.36 15.27 15.05
CA LYS A 148 -17.20 16.02 15.50
C LYS A 148 -16.46 15.24 16.60
N ILE A 149 -15.14 15.18 16.49
CA ILE A 149 -14.30 14.45 17.44
C ILE A 149 -13.01 15.21 17.67
N ASN A 150 -12.64 15.39 18.94
CA ASN A 150 -11.36 15.98 19.29
C ASN A 150 -10.28 14.89 19.45
N GLN A 151 -9.01 15.30 19.53
CA GLN A 151 -7.86 14.37 19.62
C GLN A 151 -7.90 13.46 20.86
N LYS A 152 -8.41 13.94 22.01
CA LYS A 152 -8.56 13.13 23.21
C LYS A 152 -9.61 12.05 23.01
N GLN A 153 -10.76 12.43 22.46
CA GLN A 153 -11.85 11.51 22.11
C GLN A 153 -11.41 10.49 21.06
N LEU A 154 -10.69 10.93 20.03
CA LEU A 154 -10.19 10.06 18.96
C LEU A 154 -9.24 8.98 19.52
N ARG A 155 -8.30 9.37 20.37
CA ARG A 155 -7.43 8.40 21.05
C ARG A 155 -8.19 7.45 21.96
N SER A 156 -9.22 7.92 22.61
CA SER A 156 -10.09 7.06 23.44
C SER A 156 -10.86 6.08 22.58
N PHE A 157 -11.39 6.54 21.44
CA PHE A 157 -12.13 5.70 20.49
C PHE A 157 -11.29 4.55 19.95
N TYR A 158 -10.05 4.78 19.53
CA TYR A 158 -9.16 3.74 19.03
C TYR A 158 -8.72 2.68 20.08
N ARG A 159 -8.97 2.92 21.35
CA ARG A 159 -8.73 1.95 22.43
C ARG A 159 -9.94 1.05 22.71
N ILE A 160 -11.07 1.33 22.08
CA ILE A 160 -12.29 0.57 22.26
C ILE A 160 -12.33 -0.57 21.25
N TYR A 161 -12.32 -1.82 21.73
CA TYR A 161 -12.37 -3.01 20.87
C TYR A 161 -13.79 -3.56 20.67
N LYS A 162 -14.66 -3.43 21.68
CA LYS A 162 -16.03 -3.95 21.65
C LYS A 162 -16.99 -3.00 20.93
N ASP A 163 -17.77 -3.50 19.98
CA ASP A 163 -18.68 -2.69 19.18
C ASP A 163 -19.77 -2.02 20.01
N ASP A 164 -20.31 -2.68 21.06
CA ASP A 164 -21.25 -2.03 21.98
C ASP A 164 -20.66 -0.79 22.65
N ALA A 165 -19.40 -0.87 23.04
CA ALA A 165 -18.73 0.27 23.67
C ALA A 165 -18.39 1.37 22.64
N LYS A 166 -18.03 1.00 21.39
CA LYS A 166 -17.85 1.97 20.30
C LYS A 166 -19.16 2.72 20.03
N VAL A 167 -20.26 2.00 19.88
CA VAL A 167 -21.58 2.59 19.62
C VAL A 167 -21.99 3.53 20.76
N LYS A 168 -21.84 3.10 22.02
CA LYS A 168 -22.07 3.97 23.20
C LYS A 168 -21.20 5.22 23.19
N PHE A 169 -19.95 5.10 22.75
CA PHE A 169 -19.03 6.24 22.62
C PHE A 169 -19.49 7.20 21.51
N ILE A 170 -19.79 6.67 20.31
CA ILE A 170 -20.20 7.46 19.14
C ILE A 170 -21.48 8.23 19.41
N LYS A 171 -22.47 7.62 20.07
CA LYS A 171 -23.76 8.27 20.43
C LYS A 171 -23.59 9.48 21.36
N LYS A 172 -22.44 9.66 22.02
CA LYS A 172 -22.11 10.84 22.83
C LYS A 172 -21.45 11.97 22.06
N LEU A 173 -21.06 11.74 20.81
CA LEU A 173 -20.42 12.74 19.97
C LEU A 173 -21.44 13.68 19.33
N GLU A 174 -21.04 14.91 19.05
CA GLU A 174 -21.86 15.88 18.33
C GLU A 174 -21.96 15.50 16.88
N LYS A 175 -23.20 15.36 16.39
CA LYS A 175 -23.49 15.10 14.98
C LYS A 175 -23.29 16.37 14.15
N ALA A 176 -22.45 16.32 13.12
CA ALA A 176 -22.20 17.45 12.24
C ALA A 176 -23.12 17.43 11.01
N THR A 177 -23.19 16.30 10.30
CA THR A 177 -24.03 16.13 9.11
C THR A 177 -24.32 14.65 8.86
N SER A 178 -25.34 14.37 8.04
CA SER A 178 -25.66 13.01 7.59
C SER A 178 -26.07 13.04 6.13
N TRP A 179 -25.79 11.95 5.43
CA TRP A 179 -26.19 11.71 4.04
C TRP A 179 -26.37 10.21 3.82
N ASP A 180 -26.81 9.84 2.64
CA ASP A 180 -26.88 8.44 2.24
C ASP A 180 -26.38 8.25 0.80
N ALA A 181 -26.07 7.01 0.46
CA ALA A 181 -25.72 6.63 -0.89
C ALA A 181 -26.29 5.26 -1.23
N LYS A 182 -26.83 5.14 -2.44
CA LYS A 182 -27.17 3.85 -3.04
C LYS A 182 -25.89 3.21 -3.54
N LEU A 183 -25.73 1.92 -3.31
CA LEU A 183 -24.63 1.12 -3.79
C LEU A 183 -25.10 0.20 -4.91
N ARG A 184 -24.25 -0.04 -5.87
CA ARG A 184 -24.54 -0.99 -6.94
C ARG A 184 -24.39 -2.41 -6.40
N ASN A 185 -25.50 -3.15 -6.36
CA ASN A 185 -25.50 -4.57 -5.99
C ASN A 185 -25.84 -5.42 -7.20
N GLU A 186 -24.88 -6.14 -7.72
CA GLU A 186 -25.01 -7.03 -8.88
C GLU A 186 -25.57 -8.40 -8.49
N HIS A 187 -25.79 -8.64 -7.21
CA HIS A 187 -26.19 -9.94 -6.65
C HIS A 187 -25.27 -11.09 -7.07
N ASP A 188 -23.99 -10.81 -7.27
CA ASP A 188 -22.94 -11.80 -7.57
C ASP A 188 -22.26 -12.35 -6.31
N TYR A 189 -22.59 -11.78 -5.15
CA TYR A 189 -22.04 -12.14 -3.84
C TYR A 189 -20.52 -11.99 -3.78
N LEU A 190 -19.97 -11.02 -4.52
CA LEU A 190 -18.57 -10.69 -4.53
C LEU A 190 -18.32 -9.39 -3.77
N GLN A 191 -17.04 -9.14 -3.49
CA GLN A 191 -16.60 -7.87 -2.90
C GLN A 191 -16.57 -6.79 -3.97
N HIS A 192 -17.21 -5.65 -3.70
CA HIS A 192 -17.24 -4.48 -4.57
C HIS A 192 -16.57 -3.29 -3.90
N THR A 193 -16.06 -2.40 -4.73
CA THR A 193 -15.45 -1.14 -4.31
C THR A 193 -16.05 0.01 -5.08
N THR A 194 -16.41 1.08 -4.38
CA THR A 194 -16.92 2.32 -4.99
C THR A 194 -16.50 3.53 -4.18
N GLU A 195 -16.59 4.71 -4.80
CA GLU A 195 -16.38 5.98 -4.10
C GLU A 195 -17.73 6.64 -3.80
N VAL A 196 -17.85 7.20 -2.60
CA VAL A 196 -19.02 7.97 -2.16
C VAL A 196 -18.56 9.36 -1.76
N ILE A 197 -19.30 10.37 -2.22
CA ILE A 197 -19.03 11.78 -1.90
C ILE A 197 -19.33 12.02 -0.42
N VAL A 198 -18.39 12.64 0.28
CA VAL A 198 -18.60 13.26 1.59
C VAL A 198 -18.99 14.70 1.38
N PRO A 199 -20.13 15.16 1.93
CA PRO A 199 -20.51 16.57 1.88
C PRO A 199 -19.45 17.48 2.49
N LYS A 200 -19.47 18.75 2.11
CA LYS A 200 -18.58 19.78 2.64
C LYS A 200 -18.56 19.78 4.16
N LEU A 201 -17.36 19.71 4.73
CA LEU A 201 -17.14 19.78 6.17
C LEU A 201 -16.41 21.08 6.52
N ASN A 202 -16.82 21.73 7.60
CA ASN A 202 -16.09 22.85 8.17
C ASN A 202 -14.74 22.37 8.74
N GLY A 203 -13.83 23.30 9.03
CA GLY A 203 -12.56 22.96 9.67
C GLY A 203 -12.75 22.19 10.99
N GLY A 204 -12.03 21.07 11.15
CA GLY A 204 -12.12 20.20 12.32
C GLY A 204 -11.82 18.73 12.04
N SER A 205 -11.88 17.92 13.09
CA SER A 205 -11.72 16.46 12.97
C SER A 205 -13.08 15.78 13.10
N TYR A 206 -13.30 14.77 12.28
CA TYR A 206 -14.57 14.05 12.17
C TYR A 206 -14.35 12.55 12.20
N LEU A 207 -15.22 11.87 12.91
CA LEU A 207 -15.44 10.43 12.81
C LEU A 207 -16.61 10.19 11.86
N ILE A 208 -16.34 9.59 10.72
CA ILE A 208 -17.37 9.16 9.78
C ILE A 208 -17.81 7.77 10.16
N VAL A 209 -19.12 7.58 10.26
CA VAL A 209 -19.76 6.29 10.54
C VAL A 209 -20.66 5.94 9.39
N ALA A 210 -20.50 4.76 8.82
CA ALA A 210 -21.37 4.20 7.79
C ALA A 210 -22.18 3.05 8.38
N THR A 211 -23.49 3.04 8.17
CA THR A 211 -24.44 2.04 8.67
C THR A 211 -25.36 1.57 7.56
N LYS A 212 -25.86 0.35 7.67
CA LYS A 212 -26.89 -0.17 6.75
C LYS A 212 -28.26 0.45 7.00
N ASN A 213 -28.57 0.74 8.26
CA ASN A 213 -29.81 1.38 8.68
C ASN A 213 -29.55 2.82 9.18
N GLN A 214 -30.59 3.64 9.26
CA GLN A 214 -30.47 5.04 9.70
C GLN A 214 -29.93 5.16 11.14
N GLU A 215 -30.21 4.16 11.97
CA GLU A 215 -29.74 4.15 13.36
C GLU A 215 -28.50 3.28 13.52
N LEU A 216 -27.51 3.81 14.26
CA LEU A 216 -26.32 3.07 14.64
C LEU A 216 -26.65 2.05 15.74
N ASN A 217 -26.43 0.77 15.43
CA ASN A 217 -26.67 -0.36 16.32
C ASN A 217 -25.45 -1.27 16.35
N SER A 218 -25.03 -1.72 17.53
CA SER A 218 -23.89 -2.63 17.71
C SER A 218 -24.11 -4.07 17.23
N LYS A 219 -25.39 -4.46 17.05
CA LYS A 219 -25.75 -5.78 16.52
C LYS A 219 -25.71 -5.83 14.99
N GLU A 220 -25.53 -4.69 14.35
CA GLU A 220 -25.51 -4.55 12.91
C GLU A 220 -24.10 -4.14 12.43
N LEU A 221 -23.83 -4.44 11.18
CA LEU A 221 -22.60 -4.07 10.52
C LEU A 221 -22.50 -2.54 10.40
N PHE A 222 -21.36 -1.97 10.82
CA PHE A 222 -21.04 -0.57 10.60
C PHE A 222 -19.54 -0.40 10.30
N GLY A 223 -19.22 0.61 9.52
CA GLY A 223 -17.85 1.00 9.21
C GLY A 223 -17.50 2.36 9.82
N THR A 224 -16.23 2.59 10.15
CA THR A 224 -15.76 3.90 10.65
C THR A 224 -14.50 4.33 9.94
N SER A 225 -14.37 5.64 9.67
CA SER A 225 -13.15 6.28 9.19
C SER A 225 -13.00 7.67 9.81
N THR A 226 -11.83 8.28 9.72
CA THR A 226 -11.59 9.59 10.30
C THR A 226 -11.08 10.56 9.25
N ILE A 227 -11.62 11.76 9.24
CA ILE A 227 -11.23 12.86 8.35
C ILE A 227 -10.85 14.07 9.21
N GLN A 228 -9.77 14.72 8.87
CA GLN A 228 -9.47 16.06 9.33
C GLN A 228 -9.65 17.05 8.18
N SER A 229 -10.67 17.89 8.29
CA SER A 229 -10.92 19.00 7.36
C SER A 229 -10.06 20.18 7.79
N THR A 230 -9.08 20.57 6.96
CA THR A 230 -8.11 21.63 7.28
C THR A 230 -7.46 22.19 6.03
N ASP A 231 -7.28 23.52 5.98
CA ASP A 231 -6.53 24.21 4.95
C ASP A 231 -5.04 24.33 5.31
N LEU A 232 -4.62 23.85 6.46
CA LEU A 232 -3.23 23.76 6.86
C LEU A 232 -2.59 22.48 6.32
N ALA A 233 -1.37 22.58 5.82
CA ALA A 233 -0.52 21.45 5.51
C ALA A 233 0.84 21.59 6.20
N LEU A 234 1.42 20.46 6.59
CA LEU A 234 2.72 20.37 7.23
C LEU A 234 3.67 19.61 6.32
N VAL A 235 4.78 20.24 5.99
CA VAL A 235 5.93 19.59 5.36
C VAL A 235 7.00 19.40 6.43
N GLU A 236 7.47 18.18 6.58
CA GLU A 236 8.50 17.82 7.56
C GLU A 236 9.78 17.39 6.83
N ASN A 237 10.91 17.89 7.29
CA ASN A 237 12.22 17.47 6.85
C ASN A 237 13.13 17.27 8.05
N THR A 238 13.92 16.22 8.01
CA THR A 238 14.91 15.90 9.05
C THR A 238 16.28 15.78 8.41
N PHE A 239 17.20 16.60 8.87
CA PHE A 239 18.58 16.56 8.45
C PHE A 239 19.48 16.82 9.66
N ASP A 240 20.47 15.98 9.88
CA ASP A 240 21.44 16.09 10.97
C ASP A 240 20.82 16.35 12.35
N GLY A 241 19.83 15.50 12.70
CA GLY A 241 19.11 15.63 13.98
C GLY A 241 18.30 16.92 14.15
N LYS A 242 18.29 17.78 13.12
CA LYS A 242 17.46 18.98 13.08
C LYS A 242 16.15 18.68 12.38
N TYR A 243 15.07 18.79 13.11
CA TYR A 243 13.71 18.69 12.59
C TYR A 243 13.27 20.06 12.11
N THR A 244 12.91 20.16 10.85
CA THR A 244 12.41 21.38 10.21
C THR A 244 10.99 21.14 9.74
N TYR A 245 10.10 22.00 10.16
CA TYR A 245 8.68 22.03 9.80
C TYR A 245 8.38 23.23 8.95
N GLN A 246 7.67 23.04 7.84
CA GLN A 246 7.11 24.13 7.07
C GLN A 246 5.59 24.02 7.08
N VAL A 247 4.92 25.07 7.51
CA VAL A 247 3.47 25.19 7.45
C VAL A 247 3.09 25.96 6.20
N VAL A 248 2.24 25.38 5.38
CA VAL A 248 1.75 25.99 4.15
C VAL A 248 0.23 25.90 4.08
N ASP A 249 -0.37 26.81 3.32
CA ASP A 249 -1.77 26.70 2.90
C ASP A 249 -1.91 25.51 1.93
N ARG A 250 -2.81 24.58 2.24
CA ARG A 250 -3.00 23.35 1.49
C ARG A 250 -3.41 23.57 0.04
N ASN A 251 -4.21 24.60 -0.21
CA ASN A 251 -4.80 24.82 -1.53
C ASN A 251 -3.85 25.56 -2.47
N THR A 252 -3.00 26.42 -1.92
CA THR A 252 -2.13 27.31 -2.70
C THR A 252 -0.64 27.01 -2.58
N GLY A 253 -0.23 26.20 -1.59
CA GLY A 253 1.17 25.96 -1.26
C GLY A 253 1.89 27.17 -0.65
N LYS A 254 1.21 28.29 -0.42
CA LYS A 254 1.83 29.50 0.14
C LYS A 254 2.24 29.28 1.60
N PRO A 255 3.46 29.73 1.99
CA PRO A 255 3.93 29.61 3.35
C PRO A 255 3.10 30.43 4.34
N ILE A 256 2.87 29.87 5.53
CA ILE A 256 2.10 30.51 6.59
C ILE A 256 3.04 31.01 7.68
N LYS A 257 3.19 32.34 7.78
CA LYS A 257 3.94 33.01 8.84
C LYS A 257 3.14 33.03 10.14
N ASN A 258 3.86 32.98 11.28
CA ASN A 258 3.30 33.08 12.63
C ASN A 258 2.32 31.95 13.00
N ALA A 259 2.35 30.80 12.30
CA ALA A 259 1.65 29.61 12.75
C ALA A 259 2.34 29.06 14.00
N LYS A 260 1.56 28.69 15.02
CA LYS A 260 2.08 28.06 16.25
C LYS A 260 2.09 26.56 16.05
N ILE A 261 3.23 25.91 16.31
CA ILE A 261 3.39 24.46 16.23
C ILE A 261 3.72 23.97 17.64
N ASN A 262 2.89 23.10 18.19
CA ASN A 262 3.19 22.38 19.42
C ASN A 262 3.54 20.93 19.07
N ILE A 263 4.75 20.51 19.39
CA ILE A 263 5.27 19.15 19.23
C ILE A 263 5.19 18.43 20.56
N LYS A 264 4.34 17.41 20.63
CA LYS A 264 4.12 16.68 21.89
C LYS A 264 3.95 15.19 21.65
N ASN A 265 4.57 14.37 22.51
CA ASN A 265 4.28 12.94 22.53
C ASN A 265 3.22 12.59 23.58
N TYR A 266 2.44 11.55 23.30
CA TYR A 266 1.31 11.13 24.14
C TYR A 266 1.53 9.75 24.80
N ARG A 267 2.51 8.98 24.34
CA ARG A 267 2.90 7.71 24.95
C ARG A 267 4.20 7.90 25.70
N VAL A 268 4.09 8.31 26.94
CA VAL A 268 5.24 8.46 27.84
C VAL A 268 5.23 7.28 28.80
N ASN A 269 6.33 6.55 28.86
CA ASN A 269 6.56 5.50 29.84
C ASN A 269 7.98 5.67 30.42
N ARG A 270 8.39 4.80 31.34
CA ARG A 270 9.72 4.89 31.98
C ARG A 270 10.91 4.83 31.00
N TYR A 271 10.70 4.34 29.77
CA TYR A 271 11.73 4.22 28.72
C TYR A 271 11.69 5.37 27.72
N ASN A 272 10.58 6.10 27.62
CA ASN A 272 10.38 7.17 26.65
C ASN A 272 10.32 8.52 27.34
N LYS A 273 11.24 9.41 26.97
CA LYS A 273 11.22 10.79 27.46
C LYS A 273 9.99 11.55 26.95
N SER A 274 9.55 12.52 27.73
CA SER A 274 8.50 13.44 27.31
C SER A 274 9.08 14.57 26.47
N ILE A 275 8.38 14.93 25.41
CA ILE A 275 8.64 16.14 24.63
C ILE A 275 7.39 17.03 24.63
N ASN A 276 7.61 18.32 24.85
CA ASN A 276 6.62 19.38 24.65
C ASN A 276 7.37 20.63 24.17
N ARG A 277 7.34 20.89 22.85
CA ARG A 277 8.02 22.03 22.22
C ARG A 277 7.02 22.92 21.54
N ASN A 278 7.13 24.21 21.81
CA ASN A 278 6.36 25.25 21.13
C ASN A 278 7.27 25.99 20.16
N LEU A 279 6.87 26.05 18.91
CA LEU A 279 7.57 26.73 17.83
C LEU A 279 6.62 27.70 17.16
N THR A 280 7.20 28.69 16.48
CA THR A 280 6.43 29.66 15.64
C THR A 280 7.12 29.77 14.28
N THR A 281 6.34 29.73 13.23
CA THR A 281 6.87 29.79 11.87
C THR A 281 7.33 31.20 11.49
N ASP A 282 8.43 31.27 10.74
CA ASP A 282 8.99 32.50 10.16
C ASP A 282 8.20 32.98 8.93
N LYS A 283 8.73 33.98 8.21
CA LYS A 283 8.11 34.55 7.00
C LYS A 283 7.96 33.52 5.86
N ASN A 284 8.77 32.49 5.84
CA ASN A 284 8.75 31.42 4.85
C ASN A 284 8.01 30.17 5.36
N GLY A 285 7.29 30.29 6.47
CA GLY A 285 6.53 29.18 7.07
C GLY A 285 7.38 28.15 7.82
N PHE A 286 8.68 28.37 8.03
CA PHE A 286 9.58 27.43 8.67
C PHE A 286 9.69 27.61 10.17
N ALA A 287 9.81 26.50 10.87
CA ALA A 287 10.23 26.42 12.27
C ALA A 287 11.04 25.14 12.47
N SER A 288 12.06 25.17 13.32
CA SER A 288 12.94 24.01 13.51
C SER A 288 13.45 23.87 14.94
N PHE A 289 13.86 22.65 15.32
CA PHE A 289 14.59 22.38 16.55
C PHE A 289 15.51 21.17 16.37
N LYS A 290 16.53 21.04 17.21
CA LYS A 290 17.33 19.80 17.29
C LYS A 290 16.77 18.87 18.37
N SER A 291 16.77 17.56 18.07
CA SER A 291 16.38 16.54 19.04
C SER A 291 17.58 15.74 19.51
N TYR A 292 17.80 15.75 20.82
CA TYR A 292 18.87 14.99 21.48
C TYR A 292 18.39 13.65 22.04
N HIS A 293 17.12 13.32 21.86
CA HIS A 293 16.50 12.10 22.34
C HIS A 293 15.51 11.56 21.31
N SER A 294 15.27 10.26 21.35
CA SER A 294 14.20 9.63 20.55
C SER A 294 12.87 9.73 21.30
N TYR A 295 11.80 10.00 20.57
CA TYR A 295 10.44 10.11 21.07
C TYR A 295 9.46 9.36 20.17
N ASN A 296 8.53 8.65 20.79
CA ASN A 296 7.49 7.87 20.12
C ASN A 296 6.16 8.61 20.16
N SER A 297 5.28 8.30 19.22
CA SER A 297 3.89 8.80 19.18
C SER A 297 3.82 10.32 19.31
N VAL A 298 4.63 11.00 18.49
CA VAL A 298 4.72 12.47 18.48
C VAL A 298 3.63 13.01 17.56
N VAL A 299 2.98 14.07 17.99
CA VAL A 299 1.98 14.80 17.21
C VAL A 299 2.39 16.27 17.15
N ALA A 300 2.41 16.81 15.95
CA ALA A 300 2.49 18.24 15.72
C ALA A 300 1.07 18.82 15.69
N THR A 301 0.76 19.68 16.61
CA THR A 301 -0.47 20.46 16.62
C THR A 301 -0.18 21.85 16.07
N ILE A 302 -0.79 22.19 14.93
CA ILE A 302 -0.65 23.48 14.31
C ILE A 302 -1.87 24.34 14.65
N THR A 303 -1.64 25.55 15.09
CA THR A 303 -2.70 26.53 15.32
C THR A 303 -2.39 27.80 14.54
N TYR A 304 -3.31 28.20 13.68
CA TYR A 304 -3.23 29.43 12.92
C TYR A 304 -4.61 30.09 12.86
N LYS A 305 -4.70 31.35 13.28
CA LYS A 305 -5.97 32.06 13.48
C LYS A 305 -6.92 31.25 14.39
N LYS A 306 -8.09 30.86 13.87
CA LYS A 306 -9.10 30.03 14.57
C LYS A 306 -9.00 28.55 14.23
N GLU A 307 -8.10 28.17 13.34
CA GLU A 307 -7.92 26.80 12.87
C GLU A 307 -6.89 26.06 13.69
N GLN A 308 -7.16 24.78 13.96
CA GLN A 308 -6.24 23.85 14.59
C GLN A 308 -6.21 22.54 13.81
N ALA A 309 -5.01 22.10 13.46
CA ALA A 309 -4.78 20.84 12.76
C ALA A 309 -3.74 19.96 13.48
N PHE A 310 -3.88 18.65 13.33
CA PHE A 310 -3.06 17.65 14.02
C PHE A 310 -2.35 16.76 13.00
N PHE A 311 -1.03 16.72 13.03
CA PHE A 311 -0.19 15.93 12.13
C PHE A 311 0.69 14.98 12.94
N GLY A 312 0.84 13.76 12.48
CA GLY A 312 1.61 12.70 13.13
C GLY A 312 0.71 11.55 13.54
N ASP A 313 1.12 10.72 14.16
CA ASP A 313 1.72 9.80 15.11
C ASP A 313 3.06 9.26 14.54
N TYR A 314 4.14 9.96 14.71
CA TYR A 314 5.44 9.65 14.12
C TYR A 314 6.54 9.55 15.20
N TYR A 315 7.75 9.17 14.76
CA TYR A 315 8.90 9.05 15.62
C TYR A 315 9.85 10.22 15.39
N LEU A 316 10.39 10.78 16.49
CA LEU A 316 11.57 11.62 16.43
C LEU A 316 12.75 10.77 16.89
N TYR A 317 13.79 10.71 16.08
CA TYR A 317 14.99 9.97 16.40
C TYR A 317 16.02 10.87 17.07
N LYS A 318 16.77 10.31 18.00
CA LYS A 318 17.96 10.96 18.53
C LYS A 318 18.90 11.27 17.36
N ASP A 319 19.49 12.45 17.41
CA ASP A 319 20.66 12.73 16.61
C ASP A 319 21.77 11.75 17.01
N TYR A 320 22.11 10.86 16.12
CA TYR A 320 23.22 9.93 16.25
C TYR A 320 24.47 10.47 15.57
N SER A 321 24.50 11.74 15.13
CA SER A 321 25.75 12.36 14.76
C SER A 321 26.66 12.28 15.99
N ARG A 322 27.40 11.18 16.07
CA ARG A 322 28.61 11.14 16.88
C ARG A 322 29.42 12.35 16.48
N ILE A 323 30.08 12.97 17.44
CA ILE A 323 31.37 13.58 17.21
C ILE A 323 32.31 12.41 16.84
N GLU A 324 32.06 11.79 15.71
CA GLU A 324 33.06 11.01 15.02
C GLU A 324 34.06 12.06 14.52
N GLU A 325 35.32 11.82 14.73
CA GLU A 325 36.40 12.48 14.02
C GLU A 325 35.89 12.76 12.61
N ILE A 326 35.93 14.01 12.19
CA ILE A 326 35.34 14.45 10.94
C ILE A 326 36.08 13.73 9.83
N ASP A 327 35.67 12.50 9.53
CA ASP A 327 36.24 11.70 8.47
C ASP A 327 36.05 12.44 7.15
N GLU A 328 37.16 12.90 6.63
CA GLU A 328 37.18 13.45 5.29
C GLU A 328 37.06 12.30 4.28
N SER A 329 36.01 12.29 3.51
CA SER A 329 35.76 11.27 2.49
C SER A 329 35.47 11.90 1.14
N LEU A 330 35.88 11.20 0.09
CA LEU A 330 35.51 11.58 -1.28
C LEU A 330 34.26 10.85 -1.71
N LYS A 331 33.39 11.56 -2.42
CA LYS A 331 32.18 11.01 -3.02
C LYS A 331 32.11 11.38 -4.49
N SER A 332 31.94 10.39 -5.34
CA SER A 332 31.75 10.62 -6.78
C SER A 332 30.30 10.39 -7.20
N PHE A 333 29.91 11.07 -8.27
CA PHE A 333 28.64 10.93 -8.96
C PHE A 333 28.94 10.71 -10.44
N VAL A 334 28.24 9.76 -11.05
CA VAL A 334 28.39 9.44 -12.48
C VAL A 334 27.09 9.62 -13.20
N PHE A 335 27.10 10.30 -14.30
CA PHE A 335 25.96 10.58 -15.16
C PHE A 335 26.27 10.11 -16.57
N THR A 336 25.28 9.61 -17.27
CA THR A 336 25.35 9.22 -18.69
C THR A 336 24.31 10.00 -19.50
N ASP A 337 24.54 10.12 -20.80
CA ASP A 337 23.61 10.80 -21.71
C ASP A 337 22.30 10.01 -21.90
N ARG A 338 22.35 8.69 -21.68
CA ARG A 338 21.17 7.79 -21.75
C ARG A 338 21.31 6.69 -20.70
N SER A 339 20.21 6.00 -20.45
CA SER A 339 20.16 4.79 -19.64
C SER A 339 20.15 3.48 -20.44
N ILE A 340 19.84 3.55 -21.76
CA ILE A 340 19.73 2.39 -22.63
C ILE A 340 20.53 2.66 -23.92
N TYR A 341 21.35 1.67 -24.30
CA TYR A 341 22.20 1.71 -25.48
C TYR A 341 22.06 0.43 -26.30
N ARG A 342 22.45 0.50 -27.57
CA ARG A 342 22.66 -0.69 -28.41
C ARG A 342 24.15 -1.07 -28.42
N PRO A 343 24.46 -2.35 -28.68
CA PRO A 343 25.83 -2.72 -29.04
C PRO A 343 26.39 -1.79 -30.12
N GLY A 344 27.64 -1.40 -30.01
CA GLY A 344 28.32 -0.48 -30.92
C GLY A 344 28.05 1.00 -30.73
N GLN A 345 27.10 1.41 -29.89
CA GLN A 345 26.84 2.82 -29.60
C GLN A 345 27.87 3.39 -28.63
N THR A 346 28.10 4.69 -28.78
CA THR A 346 28.93 5.46 -27.82
C THR A 346 28.05 5.92 -26.64
N THR A 347 28.52 5.66 -25.44
CA THR A 347 27.99 6.23 -24.21
C THR A 347 28.87 7.36 -23.76
N TYR A 348 28.30 8.54 -23.56
CA TYR A 348 28.98 9.69 -22.99
C TYR A 348 28.71 9.74 -21.49
N PHE A 349 29.74 9.99 -20.71
CA PHE A 349 29.59 10.11 -19.27
C PHE A 349 30.25 11.37 -18.71
N LYS A 350 29.75 11.82 -17.58
CA LYS A 350 30.37 12.86 -16.75
C LYS A 350 30.44 12.36 -15.32
N THR A 351 31.60 12.50 -14.69
CA THR A 351 31.78 12.29 -13.26
C THR A 351 32.02 13.61 -12.54
N ILE A 352 31.54 13.72 -11.31
CA ILE A 352 31.78 14.84 -10.40
C ILE A 352 32.26 14.24 -9.08
N VAL A 353 33.38 14.76 -8.55
CA VAL A 353 33.90 14.33 -7.26
C VAL A 353 33.89 15.50 -6.29
N ILE A 354 33.35 15.26 -5.12
CA ILE A 354 33.34 16.20 -4.00
C ILE A 354 34.07 15.62 -2.80
N LYS A 355 34.75 16.47 -2.06
CA LYS A 355 35.26 16.18 -0.74
C LYS A 355 34.19 16.50 0.29
N LYS A 356 33.85 15.52 1.13
CA LYS A 356 32.90 15.67 2.21
C LYS A 356 33.64 15.69 3.55
N GLN A 357 33.33 16.67 4.38
CA GLN A 357 33.89 16.84 5.72
C GLN A 357 32.71 17.14 6.67
N GLY A 358 32.18 16.11 7.31
CA GLY A 358 30.93 16.21 8.07
C GLY A 358 29.78 16.74 7.16
N ASP A 359 29.19 17.87 7.51
CA ASP A 359 28.10 18.51 6.75
C ASP A 359 28.56 19.42 5.62
N LYS A 360 29.86 19.69 5.54
CA LYS A 360 30.42 20.54 4.51
C LYS A 360 30.88 19.73 3.31
N SER A 361 30.58 20.23 2.13
CA SER A 361 31.08 19.64 0.88
C SER A 361 31.88 20.72 0.13
N SER A 362 32.99 20.30 -0.43
CA SER A 362 33.85 21.14 -1.28
C SER A 362 34.22 20.39 -2.55
N ILE A 363 34.61 21.15 -3.57
CA ILE A 363 35.00 20.59 -4.86
C ILE A 363 36.36 19.93 -4.70
N PHE A 364 36.46 18.66 -5.17
CA PHE A 364 37.73 17.95 -5.28
C PHE A 364 38.28 18.11 -6.70
N LYS A 365 39.33 18.85 -6.88
CA LYS A 365 39.81 19.31 -8.18
C LYS A 365 41.30 18.98 -8.41
N ASN A 366 41.70 18.99 -9.69
CA ASN A 366 43.07 18.80 -10.15
C ASN A 366 43.73 17.42 -9.85
N GLU A 367 42.94 16.48 -9.35
CA GLU A 367 43.30 15.10 -9.06
C GLU A 367 42.80 14.16 -10.17
N TYR A 368 43.19 12.89 -10.11
CA TYR A 368 42.84 11.90 -11.13
C TYR A 368 41.82 10.90 -10.63
N VAL A 369 40.94 10.44 -11.53
CA VAL A 369 40.02 9.33 -11.29
C VAL A 369 40.17 8.28 -12.39
N GLU A 370 39.99 7.01 -12.02
CA GLU A 370 39.82 5.94 -12.97
C GLU A 370 38.34 5.74 -13.25
N VAL A 371 37.97 5.70 -14.51
CA VAL A 371 36.60 5.40 -14.94
C VAL A 371 36.63 4.15 -15.80
N THR A 372 35.89 3.12 -15.38
CA THR A 372 35.91 1.80 -16.00
C THR A 372 34.52 1.42 -16.49
N LEU A 373 34.40 1.00 -17.75
CA LEU A 373 33.24 0.33 -18.25
C LEU A 373 33.35 -1.18 -17.99
N ASN A 374 32.39 -1.77 -17.29
CA ASN A 374 32.33 -3.22 -17.09
C ASN A 374 31.11 -3.80 -17.81
N ASP A 375 31.25 -5.02 -18.34
CA ASP A 375 30.17 -5.77 -18.98
C ASP A 375 29.21 -6.43 -17.99
N VAL A 376 28.27 -7.23 -18.49
CA VAL A 376 27.27 -7.95 -17.69
C VAL A 376 27.86 -8.97 -16.74
N ASN A 377 29.09 -9.45 -16.98
CA ASN A 377 29.83 -10.37 -16.12
C ASN A 377 30.79 -9.64 -15.18
N ASN A 378 30.65 -8.30 -15.10
CA ASN A 378 31.53 -7.43 -14.33
C ASN A 378 33.03 -7.50 -14.77
N GLN A 379 33.27 -7.83 -16.05
CA GLN A 379 34.59 -7.81 -16.63
C GLN A 379 34.91 -6.43 -17.21
N GLU A 380 36.14 -5.96 -17.03
CA GLU A 380 36.62 -4.69 -17.56
C GLU A 380 36.62 -4.71 -19.10
N VAL A 381 35.80 -3.85 -19.70
CA VAL A 381 35.76 -3.61 -21.15
C VAL A 381 36.79 -2.55 -21.52
N LYS A 382 36.79 -1.45 -20.81
CA LYS A 382 37.72 -0.34 -21.05
C LYS A 382 37.86 0.51 -19.79
N LYS A 383 39.06 1.01 -19.57
CA LYS A 383 39.40 1.92 -18.47
C LYS A 383 39.96 3.22 -19.02
N LEU A 384 39.56 4.35 -18.43
CA LEU A 384 40.10 5.67 -18.70
C LEU A 384 40.61 6.28 -17.39
N GLU A 385 41.74 6.95 -17.45
CA GLU A 385 42.28 7.74 -16.36
C GLU A 385 42.12 9.21 -16.72
N LEU A 386 41.32 9.95 -15.94
CA LEU A 386 40.90 11.31 -16.25
C LEU A 386 41.30 12.27 -15.14
N LYS A 387 41.72 13.47 -15.52
CA LYS A 387 42.02 14.55 -14.59
C LYS A 387 40.75 15.38 -14.35
N LEU A 388 40.42 15.60 -13.07
CA LEU A 388 39.32 16.48 -12.67
C LEU A 388 39.68 17.95 -12.94
N ASN A 389 38.74 18.69 -13.48
CA ASN A 389 38.86 20.11 -13.75
C ASN A 389 38.62 20.98 -12.49
N GLU A 390 38.56 22.30 -12.64
CA GLU A 390 38.34 23.25 -11.55
C GLU A 390 36.96 23.09 -10.85
N PHE A 391 36.00 22.43 -11.50
CA PHE A 391 34.68 22.10 -10.97
C PHE A 391 34.62 20.69 -10.37
N GLY A 392 35.77 20.01 -10.22
CA GLY A 392 35.82 18.63 -9.72
C GLY A 392 35.16 17.63 -10.67
N SER A 393 35.06 17.93 -11.96
CA SER A 393 34.43 17.06 -12.94
C SER A 393 35.39 16.61 -14.04
N ALA A 394 35.12 15.42 -14.56
CA ALA A 394 35.72 14.90 -15.78
C ALA A 394 34.62 14.28 -16.65
N SER A 395 34.85 14.25 -17.96
CA SER A 395 33.94 13.62 -18.92
C SER A 395 34.73 12.77 -19.90
N GLY A 396 34.05 11.77 -20.45
CA GLY A 396 34.65 10.87 -21.44
C GLY A 396 33.57 10.09 -22.17
N GLU A 397 34.03 9.14 -22.95
CA GLU A 397 33.15 8.27 -23.72
C GLU A 397 33.68 6.83 -23.75
N PHE A 398 32.71 5.89 -23.84
CA PHE A 398 32.99 4.49 -24.12
C PHE A 398 32.19 4.02 -25.32
N ILE A 399 32.77 3.19 -26.14
CA ILE A 399 32.06 2.47 -27.20
C ILE A 399 31.62 1.14 -26.58
N ILE A 400 30.31 0.90 -26.58
CA ILE A 400 29.75 -0.38 -26.14
C ILE A 400 30.19 -1.48 -27.12
N PRO A 401 30.71 -2.61 -26.66
CA PRO A 401 31.13 -3.69 -27.54
C PRO A 401 30.02 -4.17 -28.47
N ASN A 402 30.36 -4.46 -29.73
CA ASN A 402 29.41 -5.06 -30.67
C ASN A 402 29.15 -6.54 -30.38
N ASN A 403 30.08 -7.21 -29.75
CA ASN A 403 30.06 -8.63 -29.44
C ASN A 403 29.99 -8.80 -27.92
N GLY A 404 29.17 -9.72 -27.45
CA GLY A 404 29.02 -10.01 -26.04
C GLY A 404 27.57 -10.18 -25.63
N LEU A 405 27.35 -10.43 -24.35
CA LEU A 405 26.02 -10.54 -23.80
C LEU A 405 25.38 -9.15 -23.65
N SER A 406 24.13 -9.03 -24.09
CA SER A 406 23.29 -7.88 -23.78
C SER A 406 22.84 -7.95 -22.31
N GLY A 407 22.57 -6.81 -21.68
CA GLY A 407 22.12 -6.71 -20.30
C GLY A 407 22.67 -5.48 -19.60
N GLN A 408 22.81 -5.57 -18.28
CA GLN A 408 23.23 -4.46 -17.46
C GLN A 408 24.77 -4.33 -17.45
N PHE A 409 25.27 -3.22 -17.98
CA PHE A 409 26.65 -2.78 -17.90
C PHE A 409 26.79 -1.77 -16.78
N SER A 410 28.03 -1.58 -16.26
CA SER A 410 28.30 -0.57 -15.25
C SER A 410 29.46 0.34 -15.63
N ILE A 411 29.30 1.63 -15.31
CA ILE A 411 30.40 2.59 -15.35
C ILE A 411 30.81 2.83 -13.90
N LYS A 412 32.00 2.38 -13.57
CA LYS A 412 32.61 2.48 -12.23
C LYS A 412 33.56 3.67 -12.19
N VAL A 413 33.49 4.48 -11.13
CA VAL A 413 34.51 5.50 -10.83
C VAL A 413 35.22 5.12 -9.56
N SER A 414 36.54 5.06 -9.63
CA SER A 414 37.44 4.70 -8.54
C SER A 414 38.60 5.66 -8.43
N GLN A 415 39.35 5.54 -7.35
CA GLN A 415 40.55 6.33 -7.11
C GLN A 415 41.65 5.95 -8.07
N SER A 416 42.32 6.96 -8.65
CA SER A 416 43.56 6.72 -9.43
C SER A 416 44.77 6.61 -8.50
N SER A 417 45.64 5.69 -8.84
CA SER A 417 46.98 5.53 -8.19
C SER A 417 47.91 6.71 -8.38
N LYS A 418 47.60 7.63 -9.29
CA LYS A 418 48.36 8.87 -9.51
C LYS A 418 48.14 9.93 -8.45
N ASN A 419 47.07 9.82 -7.67
CA ASN A 419 46.77 10.77 -6.62
C ASN A 419 47.74 10.60 -5.46
N LYS A 420 48.25 11.73 -4.97
CA LYS A 420 49.12 11.78 -3.81
C LYS A 420 48.37 12.10 -2.52
N SER A 421 47.06 12.26 -2.61
CA SER A 421 46.21 12.60 -1.47
C SER A 421 45.89 11.37 -0.60
N ASP A 422 45.88 11.55 0.71
CA ASP A 422 45.51 10.52 1.68
C ASP A 422 44.00 10.27 1.75
N TYR A 423 43.22 10.89 0.84
CA TYR A 423 41.76 10.76 0.81
C TYR A 423 41.36 9.49 0.06
N TYR A 424 40.46 8.71 0.63
CA TYR A 424 39.88 7.55 0.02
C TYR A 424 38.61 7.88 -0.76
N LEU A 425 38.60 7.54 -2.06
CA LEU A 425 37.41 7.61 -2.89
C LEU A 425 36.71 6.25 -2.92
N ASN A 426 35.51 6.18 -2.30
CA ASN A 426 34.69 4.99 -2.44
C ASN A 426 34.23 4.83 -3.88
N ASP A 427 34.31 3.60 -4.39
CA ASP A 427 33.81 3.26 -5.72
C ASP A 427 32.33 3.69 -5.89
N SER A 428 32.04 4.33 -6.99
CA SER A 428 30.64 4.63 -7.39
C SER A 428 30.33 4.01 -8.74
N TYR A 429 29.08 3.66 -8.93
CA TYR A 429 28.59 2.95 -10.10
C TYR A 429 27.40 3.67 -10.71
N ASN A 430 27.36 3.72 -12.05
CA ASN A 430 26.17 4.02 -12.81
C ASN A 430 25.88 2.82 -13.72
N TYR A 431 24.65 2.33 -13.71
CA TYR A 431 24.24 1.17 -14.50
C TYR A 431 23.49 1.63 -15.74
N ILE A 432 23.85 1.02 -16.87
CA ILE A 432 23.25 1.27 -18.17
C ILE A 432 22.77 -0.07 -18.75
N SER A 433 21.63 -0.08 -19.47
CA SER A 433 21.16 -1.26 -20.18
C SER A 433 21.68 -1.28 -21.60
N VAL A 434 22.27 -2.40 -22.01
CA VAL A 434 22.69 -2.66 -23.39
C VAL A 434 21.75 -3.67 -23.99
N GLU A 435 20.94 -3.26 -24.97
CA GLU A 435 19.86 -4.08 -25.53
C GLU A 435 19.72 -3.85 -27.04
N GLU A 436 19.39 -4.91 -27.76
CA GLU A 436 18.96 -4.82 -29.17
C GLU A 436 17.46 -4.47 -29.24
N TYR A 437 17.11 -3.24 -28.91
CA TYR A 437 15.72 -2.82 -29.02
C TYR A 437 15.36 -2.38 -30.44
N LYS A 438 14.17 -2.80 -30.89
CA LYS A 438 13.56 -2.29 -32.13
C LYS A 438 12.59 -1.18 -31.78
N ARG A 439 12.57 -0.09 -32.59
CA ARG A 439 11.52 0.92 -32.43
C ARG A 439 10.16 0.24 -32.60
N PRO A 440 9.19 0.49 -31.69
CA PRO A 440 7.85 -0.02 -31.86
C PRO A 440 7.26 0.48 -33.17
N LYS A 441 6.61 -0.43 -33.93
CA LYS A 441 5.95 -0.10 -35.20
C LYS A 441 4.59 0.58 -35.04
N PHE A 442 4.13 0.75 -33.78
CA PHE A 442 2.85 1.39 -33.45
C PHE A 442 3.00 2.20 -32.14
N GLU A 443 2.21 3.24 -32.04
CA GLU A 443 2.07 4.07 -30.85
C GLU A 443 0.64 3.91 -30.33
N THR A 444 0.49 3.65 -29.00
CA THR A 444 -0.82 3.59 -28.36
C THR A 444 -1.11 4.93 -27.69
N GLN A 445 -2.16 5.60 -28.16
CA GLN A 445 -2.65 6.82 -27.51
C GLN A 445 -3.85 6.48 -26.63
N PHE A 446 -3.73 6.74 -25.33
CA PHE A 446 -4.85 6.68 -24.42
C PHE A 446 -5.65 7.99 -24.54
N LYS A 447 -6.83 7.92 -25.15
CA LYS A 447 -7.77 9.05 -25.09
C LYS A 447 -8.56 8.95 -23.80
N PRO A 448 -8.62 10.03 -22.97
CA PRO A 448 -9.49 10.03 -21.80
C PRO A 448 -10.93 9.85 -22.26
N ILE A 449 -11.66 8.98 -21.57
CA ILE A 449 -13.11 8.81 -21.79
C ILE A 449 -13.75 10.07 -21.21
N THR A 450 -14.02 11.03 -22.06
CA THR A 450 -14.87 12.18 -21.72
C THR A 450 -16.32 11.72 -21.76
N LYS A 451 -16.99 11.69 -20.62
CA LYS A 451 -18.44 11.72 -20.48
C LYS A 451 -18.84 13.06 -19.97
#